data_6d4e94b16c4ccc23406b5eb3341b922f
#
_entry.id   6d4e94b16c4ccc23406b5eb3341b922f
#
_cell.length_a   1.000
_cell.length_b   1.000
_cell.length_c   1.000
_cell.angle_alpha   90.00
_cell.angle_beta   90.00
_cell.angle_gamma   90.00
#
_symmetry.space_group_name_H-M   'P 1'
#
loop_
_entity.id
_entity.type
_entity.pdbx_description
1 polymer ?
#
loop_
_entity_poly.entity_id
_entity_poly.type
_entity_poly.pdbx_seq_one_letter_code
_entity_poly.pdbx_strand_id
1 'polypeptide(L)'
;MSYIFKSEDAFGLARAIGIETHEHGDELFFKFCPKCKGGDHHDKDTFSINLKTGLFKCFRAGCDYRGHFVELARDFDYDLGFGEKRVYRKLPQKPVVVRDGAVEYMASRGISAEVCKRYELTTRTDNKNILVFPFYDESGTLQFVKYRNMKFRKGIDKNKEWSEADAMPILFGMKQCVGFDRLIITEGQIDSLTVAECGLDNAVSVPTGANGFTWLANCWDWITRFKEIVVFGDNEHGKITLADTLKARLTQVIKVVRRKDYLGEKDANDILRKYGKEAVRTAVNNAEVPRLENVKDLSTVESIDLNSLQKIKTNIPEIDRVIGGLVMSQVVLLTGKRGEGKSTFMSQLVCEALDQGENVFVYSGELADYHFKRWLDYQLAGTGNIQSHLNPYGDYEYSIAKSVLDQISNWYKGRAYIYDNSWVPDGGKEMETLPETIEKVIRQYSVRLVCIDNLMTAMETVADNSQLNLAQSNFVGKLKQIAAKYDVVIILVAHPRKSKDDFSNDDVAGSADITNKADVVMSYQRSDSTDCNSILQVTKNRLFGKYAVKDDAVRLMYSEKSKRIFSSDGDRHYGWEKNFTKTDEDAWMI
;
A
#
# COMPACT_ATOMS: atom_id res chain seq x y z
N MET A 1 25.24 25.05 1.61
CA MET A 1 24.08 24.29 1.11
C MET A 1 23.97 23.05 1.97
N SER A 2 22.78 22.75 2.48
CA SER A 2 22.56 21.43 3.09
C SER A 2 22.67 20.39 1.98
N TYR A 3 23.38 19.30 2.21
CA TYR A 3 23.43 18.19 1.28
C TYR A 3 22.02 17.65 1.06
N ILE A 4 21.58 17.64 -0.18
CA ILE A 4 20.37 16.95 -0.61
C ILE A 4 20.87 15.64 -1.23
N PHE A 5 20.50 14.52 -0.63
CA PHE A 5 20.89 13.21 -1.13
C PHE A 5 20.44 13.05 -2.59
N LYS A 6 21.38 12.60 -3.41
CA LYS A 6 21.12 12.22 -4.80
C LYS A 6 21.52 10.74 -4.95
N SER A 7 20.71 9.99 -5.67
CA SER A 7 20.99 8.57 -5.93
C SER A 7 22.38 8.36 -6.56
N GLU A 8 22.81 9.28 -7.44
CA GLU A 8 24.12 9.21 -8.10
C GLU A 8 25.28 9.21 -7.11
N ASP A 9 25.14 9.87 -5.94
CA ASP A 9 26.19 9.91 -4.92
C ASP A 9 26.36 8.55 -4.24
N ALA A 10 25.29 7.77 -4.08
CA ALA A 10 25.37 6.40 -3.56
C ALA A 10 26.17 5.48 -4.50
N PHE A 11 25.94 5.58 -5.80
CA PHE A 11 26.72 4.86 -6.80
C PHE A 11 28.17 5.38 -6.86
N GLY A 12 28.35 6.68 -6.70
CA GLY A 12 29.66 7.31 -6.64
C GLY A 12 30.49 6.78 -5.48
N LEU A 13 29.90 6.74 -4.28
CA LEU A 13 30.55 6.17 -3.09
C LEU A 13 30.91 4.70 -3.30
N ALA A 14 29.96 3.88 -3.78
CA ALA A 14 30.20 2.45 -4.00
C ALA A 14 31.40 2.21 -4.92
N ARG A 15 31.51 2.99 -5.99
CA ARG A 15 32.65 2.96 -6.91
C ARG A 15 33.94 3.40 -6.24
N ALA A 16 33.91 4.46 -5.45
CA ALA A 16 35.08 5.00 -4.74
C ALA A 16 35.66 4.00 -3.74
N ILE A 17 34.79 3.24 -3.05
CA ILE A 17 35.22 2.21 -2.07
C ILE A 17 35.38 0.81 -2.70
N GLY A 18 35.17 0.68 -4.02
CA GLY A 18 35.42 -0.55 -4.76
C GLY A 18 34.45 -1.70 -4.45
N ILE A 19 33.21 -1.40 -4.06
CA ILE A 19 32.20 -2.42 -3.75
C ILE A 19 31.20 -2.52 -4.91
N GLU A 20 30.96 -3.74 -5.42
CA GLU A 20 29.94 -4.03 -6.41
C GLU A 20 28.54 -3.79 -5.81
N THR A 21 27.63 -3.25 -6.62
CA THR A 21 26.25 -2.96 -6.23
C THR A 21 25.25 -3.47 -7.23
N HIS A 22 24.03 -3.72 -6.78
CA HIS A 22 22.87 -3.97 -7.63
C HIS A 22 21.63 -3.29 -7.05
N GLU A 23 20.69 -2.91 -7.91
CA GLU A 23 19.44 -2.28 -7.53
C GLU A 23 18.32 -3.31 -7.39
N HIS A 24 17.50 -3.13 -6.36
CA HIS A 24 16.23 -3.84 -6.24
C HIS A 24 15.17 -2.88 -5.67
N GLY A 25 14.25 -2.44 -6.53
CA GLY A 25 13.28 -1.40 -6.20
C GLY A 25 13.96 -0.06 -5.88
N ASP A 26 13.65 0.51 -4.73
CA ASP A 26 14.25 1.77 -4.27
C ASP A 26 15.54 1.57 -3.44
N GLU A 27 16.06 0.36 -3.35
CA GLU A 27 17.24 0.01 -2.57
C GLU A 27 18.44 -0.31 -3.48
N LEU A 28 19.60 0.28 -3.15
CA LEU A 28 20.89 -0.06 -3.72
C LEU A 28 21.60 -1.00 -2.75
N PHE A 29 21.69 -2.27 -3.09
CA PHE A 29 22.40 -3.28 -2.31
C PHE A 29 23.89 -3.26 -2.64
N PHE A 30 24.69 -3.32 -1.60
CA PHE A 30 26.15 -3.48 -1.70
C PHE A 30 26.49 -4.95 -1.50
N LYS A 31 27.36 -5.49 -2.35
CA LYS A 31 27.82 -6.88 -2.25
C LYS A 31 28.27 -7.26 -0.83
N PHE A 32 28.88 -6.32 -0.11
CA PHE A 32 29.26 -6.45 1.29
C PHE A 32 29.00 -5.15 2.03
N CYS A 33 28.65 -5.25 3.30
CA CYS A 33 28.62 -4.08 4.18
C CYS A 33 30.04 -3.47 4.24
N PRO A 34 30.20 -2.17 3.99
CA PRO A 34 31.52 -1.53 4.00
C PRO A 34 32.21 -1.59 5.36
N LYS A 35 31.45 -1.64 6.46
CA LYS A 35 31.98 -1.70 7.83
C LYS A 35 32.36 -3.12 8.26
N CYS A 36 31.42 -4.09 8.18
CA CYS A 36 31.66 -5.45 8.68
C CYS A 36 32.13 -6.44 7.61
N LYS A 37 32.19 -6.02 6.33
CA LYS A 37 32.65 -6.83 5.17
C LYS A 37 31.96 -8.20 5.05
N GLY A 38 30.69 -8.30 5.55
CA GLY A 38 29.95 -9.56 5.58
C GLY A 38 30.28 -10.47 6.76
N GLY A 39 31.16 -10.04 7.69
CA GLY A 39 31.63 -10.81 8.84
C GLY A 39 32.41 -12.06 8.44
N ASP A 40 32.55 -13.03 9.37
CA ASP A 40 33.34 -14.23 9.17
C ASP A 40 32.86 -15.14 8.03
N HIS A 41 31.58 -15.06 7.68
CA HIS A 41 30.97 -15.86 6.61
C HIS A 41 30.91 -15.12 5.26
N HIS A 42 31.40 -13.89 5.17
CA HIS A 42 31.33 -13.06 3.96
C HIS A 42 29.90 -12.97 3.37
N ASP A 43 28.90 -12.73 4.24
CA ASP A 43 27.51 -12.64 3.84
C ASP A 43 27.31 -11.50 2.84
N LYS A 44 26.76 -11.84 1.64
CA LYS A 44 26.50 -10.90 0.56
C LYS A 44 25.15 -10.22 0.76
N ASP A 45 24.99 -9.05 0.12
CA ASP A 45 23.72 -8.33 0.00
C ASP A 45 23.04 -8.00 1.34
N THR A 46 23.88 -7.86 2.39
CA THR A 46 23.42 -7.57 3.75
C THR A 46 23.46 -6.09 4.09
N PHE A 47 23.75 -5.21 3.13
CA PHE A 47 23.79 -3.78 3.31
C PHE A 47 23.11 -3.07 2.15
N SER A 48 22.22 -2.13 2.44
CA SER A 48 21.58 -1.32 1.41
C SER A 48 21.53 0.16 1.75
N ILE A 49 21.36 0.97 0.71
CA ILE A 49 21.05 2.40 0.77
C ILE A 49 19.74 2.64 0.05
N ASN A 50 18.78 3.28 0.69
CA ASN A 50 17.55 3.69 0.04
C ASN A 50 17.80 4.90 -0.87
N LEU A 51 17.56 4.73 -2.16
CA LEU A 51 17.86 5.71 -3.22
C LEU A 51 16.98 6.97 -3.18
N LYS A 52 15.87 6.96 -2.44
CA LYS A 52 15.02 8.14 -2.25
C LYS A 52 15.38 8.93 -1.01
N THR A 53 15.74 8.24 0.07
CA THR A 53 15.94 8.88 1.38
C THR A 53 17.40 9.03 1.78
N GLY A 54 18.31 8.26 1.18
CA GLY A 54 19.71 8.19 1.56
C GLY A 54 19.95 7.48 2.91
N LEU A 55 18.95 6.79 3.46
CA LEU A 55 19.13 5.96 4.64
C LEU A 55 19.83 4.67 4.28
N PHE A 56 20.80 4.26 5.08
CA PHE A 56 21.49 2.99 4.90
C PHE A 56 21.37 2.09 6.13
N LYS A 57 21.45 0.77 5.91
CA LYS A 57 21.42 -0.22 6.99
C LYS A 57 22.17 -1.50 6.60
N CYS A 58 22.91 -2.05 7.57
CA CYS A 58 23.39 -3.42 7.54
C CYS A 58 22.36 -4.33 8.23
N PHE A 59 21.95 -5.41 7.55
CA PHE A 59 20.94 -6.36 8.05
C PHE A 59 21.52 -7.51 8.87
N ARG A 60 22.85 -7.57 9.05
CA ARG A 60 23.48 -8.59 9.91
C ARG A 60 23.23 -8.31 11.39
N ALA A 61 22.80 -9.33 12.12
CA ALA A 61 22.46 -9.23 13.54
C ALA A 61 23.61 -8.73 14.44
N GLY A 62 24.87 -8.96 14.05
CA GLY A 62 26.06 -8.49 14.78
C GLY A 62 26.63 -7.16 14.29
N CYS A 63 25.98 -6.50 13.31
CA CYS A 63 26.46 -5.24 12.73
C CYS A 63 25.35 -4.19 12.79
N ASP A 64 25.39 -3.31 13.76
CA ASP A 64 24.39 -2.22 13.90
C ASP A 64 24.76 -0.97 13.08
N TYR A 65 25.41 -1.16 11.91
CA TYR A 65 25.81 -0.06 11.04
C TYR A 65 24.61 0.43 10.22
N ARG A 66 24.12 1.59 10.60
CA ARG A 66 22.97 2.26 9.98
C ARG A 66 23.11 3.77 10.14
N GLY A 67 22.48 4.53 9.29
CA GLY A 67 22.51 5.99 9.34
C GLY A 67 22.00 6.64 8.08
N HIS A 68 22.37 7.90 7.90
CA HIS A 68 22.11 8.65 6.67
C HIS A 68 23.38 8.71 5.81
N PHE A 69 23.21 8.84 4.49
CA PHE A 69 24.31 8.83 3.51
C PHE A 69 25.48 9.79 3.83
N VAL A 70 25.20 10.91 4.48
CA VAL A 70 26.24 11.86 4.92
C VAL A 70 27.20 11.24 5.92
N GLU A 71 26.71 10.39 6.84
CA GLU A 71 27.54 9.66 7.80
C GLU A 71 28.39 8.62 7.09
N LEU A 72 27.76 7.87 6.17
CA LEU A 72 28.45 6.89 5.35
C LEU A 72 29.57 7.52 4.52
N ALA A 73 29.28 8.64 3.87
CA ALA A 73 30.25 9.39 3.07
C ALA A 73 31.44 9.87 3.93
N ARG A 74 31.15 10.37 5.13
CA ARG A 74 32.19 10.81 6.09
C ARG A 74 33.05 9.63 6.56
N ASP A 75 32.45 8.50 6.91
CA ASP A 75 33.15 7.31 7.42
C ASP A 75 34.12 6.70 6.38
N PHE A 76 33.92 7.00 5.10
CA PHE A 76 34.74 6.53 3.98
C PHE A 76 35.42 7.66 3.20
N ASP A 77 35.54 8.85 3.79
CA ASP A 77 36.21 10.03 3.23
C ASP A 77 35.73 10.36 1.79
N TYR A 78 34.44 10.05 1.50
CA TYR A 78 33.87 10.32 0.20
C TYR A 78 33.46 11.79 0.11
N ASP A 79 34.03 12.50 -0.89
CA ASP A 79 33.70 13.89 -1.15
C ASP A 79 32.29 13.98 -1.81
N LEU A 80 31.34 14.51 -1.07
CA LEU A 80 29.96 14.74 -1.53
C LEU A 80 29.85 15.89 -2.54
N GLY A 81 30.97 16.42 -3.03
CA GLY A 81 30.98 17.54 -3.95
C GLY A 81 30.31 18.78 -3.36
N PHE A 82 30.35 18.95 -2.05
CA PHE A 82 30.05 20.22 -1.45
C PHE A 82 31.06 21.22 -2.05
N GLY A 83 30.65 21.93 -3.07
CA GLY A 83 31.37 23.13 -3.47
C GLY A 83 31.67 23.93 -2.21
N GLU A 84 32.85 24.53 -2.12
CA GLU A 84 33.47 25.22 -0.99
C GLU A 84 32.57 25.33 0.25
N LYS A 85 32.95 24.76 1.42
CA LYS A 85 32.18 24.88 2.67
C LYS A 85 31.66 26.28 2.78
N ARG A 86 30.35 26.49 2.75
CA ARG A 86 29.78 27.83 2.84
C ARG A 86 30.35 28.49 4.07
N VAL A 87 31.22 29.47 3.87
CA VAL A 87 31.83 30.23 4.96
C VAL A 87 30.75 31.16 5.48
N TYR A 88 30.26 30.86 6.66
CA TYR A 88 29.29 31.74 7.31
C TYR A 88 30.02 32.93 7.97
N ARG A 89 29.34 34.09 7.97
CA ARG A 89 29.83 35.27 8.66
C ARG A 89 29.84 35.06 10.18
N LYS A 90 30.95 35.26 10.84
CA LYS A 90 31.02 35.25 12.31
C LYS A 90 30.27 36.47 12.86
N LEU A 91 29.33 36.24 13.73
CA LEU A 91 28.58 37.29 14.38
C LEU A 91 29.34 37.87 15.58
N PRO A 92 29.19 39.18 15.89
CA PRO A 92 29.81 39.80 17.06
C PRO A 92 29.29 39.15 18.34
N GLN A 93 30.20 38.71 19.19
CA GLN A 93 29.90 38.11 20.50
C GLN A 93 29.80 39.22 21.54
N LYS A 94 28.63 39.83 21.70
CA LYS A 94 28.36 40.88 22.68
C LYS A 94 27.26 40.45 23.63
N PRO A 95 27.36 40.82 24.94
CA PRO A 95 26.25 40.56 25.87
C PRO A 95 24.97 41.17 25.37
N VAL A 96 23.88 40.38 25.41
CA VAL A 96 22.55 40.85 25.04
C VAL A 96 21.86 41.43 26.28
N VAL A 97 21.38 42.66 26.17
CA VAL A 97 20.57 43.30 27.20
C VAL A 97 19.12 43.05 26.89
N VAL A 98 18.45 42.35 27.78
CA VAL A 98 17.00 42.11 27.69
C VAL A 98 16.24 43.44 27.87
N ARG A 99 15.36 43.78 26.96
CA ARG A 99 14.63 45.06 26.96
C ARG A 99 13.16 44.85 27.29
N ASP A 100 12.55 45.81 27.96
CA ASP A 100 11.15 45.76 28.42
C ASP A 100 10.17 45.45 27.28
N GLY A 101 10.35 46.04 26.10
CA GLY A 101 9.47 45.75 24.96
C GLY A 101 9.47 44.30 24.49
N ALA A 102 10.58 43.56 24.65
CA ALA A 102 10.61 42.14 24.39
C ALA A 102 9.84 41.37 25.48
N VAL A 103 10.05 41.74 26.75
CA VAL A 103 9.39 41.11 27.89
C VAL A 103 7.86 41.33 27.83
N GLU A 104 7.41 42.55 27.55
CA GLU A 104 5.97 42.90 27.41
C GLU A 104 5.31 42.08 26.29
N TYR A 105 5.96 41.99 25.13
CA TYR A 105 5.44 41.23 24.00
C TYR A 105 5.36 39.73 24.37
N MET A 106 6.37 39.17 24.98
CA MET A 106 6.40 37.77 25.38
C MET A 106 5.39 37.47 26.52
N ALA A 107 5.19 38.41 27.44
CA ALA A 107 4.15 38.31 28.46
C ALA A 107 2.74 38.22 27.85
N SER A 108 2.48 38.95 26.74
CA SER A 108 1.21 38.82 25.99
C SER A 108 1.02 37.43 25.35
N ARG A 109 2.10 36.67 25.24
CA ARG A 109 2.13 35.27 24.77
C ARG A 109 2.15 34.25 25.90
N GLY A 110 2.06 34.69 27.15
CA GLY A 110 2.09 33.81 28.33
C GLY A 110 3.49 33.36 28.75
N ILE A 111 4.53 34.04 28.26
CA ILE A 111 5.95 33.71 28.53
C ILE A 111 6.53 34.73 29.51
N SER A 112 7.13 34.25 30.61
CA SER A 112 7.64 35.06 31.72
C SER A 112 8.92 35.83 31.38
N ALA A 113 9.19 36.87 32.17
CA ALA A 113 10.43 37.63 32.10
C ALA A 113 11.65 36.77 32.43
N GLU A 114 11.51 35.73 33.23
CA GLU A 114 12.57 34.78 33.56
C GLU A 114 13.01 34.00 32.31
N VAL A 115 12.07 33.46 31.54
CA VAL A 115 12.34 32.79 30.28
C VAL A 115 12.96 33.75 29.28
N CYS A 116 12.45 35.00 29.18
CA CYS A 116 13.07 36.02 28.31
C CYS A 116 14.53 36.29 28.66
N LYS A 117 14.87 36.36 29.94
CA LYS A 117 16.25 36.53 30.40
C LYS A 117 17.13 35.34 30.07
N ARG A 118 16.63 34.12 30.32
CA ARG A 118 17.36 32.85 30.11
C ARG A 118 17.69 32.62 28.62
N TYR A 119 16.81 33.05 27.72
CA TYR A 119 17.00 32.97 26.27
C TYR A 119 17.55 34.26 25.64
N GLU A 120 17.87 35.26 26.45
CA GLU A 120 18.48 36.53 26.05
C GLU A 120 17.68 37.29 24.97
N LEU A 121 16.34 37.27 25.10
CA LEU A 121 15.47 37.95 24.16
C LEU A 121 15.56 39.47 24.31
N THR A 122 15.58 40.19 23.16
CA THR A 122 15.68 41.63 23.19
C THR A 122 14.93 42.26 22.02
N THR A 123 14.91 43.57 21.93
CA THR A 123 14.46 44.32 20.75
C THR A 123 15.64 45.03 20.08
N ARG A 124 15.49 45.35 18.79
CA ARG A 124 16.53 46.15 18.10
C ARG A 124 16.70 47.52 18.74
N THR A 125 17.92 48.05 18.69
CA THR A 125 18.24 49.40 19.23
C THR A 125 17.62 50.52 18.41
N ASP A 126 17.57 50.35 17.11
CA ASP A 126 17.03 51.30 16.14
C ASP A 126 15.51 51.18 15.96
N ASN A 127 14.91 50.05 16.29
CA ASN A 127 13.46 49.82 16.18
C ASN A 127 12.95 48.89 17.28
N LYS A 128 12.34 49.49 18.29
CA LYS A 128 11.78 48.78 19.46
C LYS A 128 10.62 47.84 19.13
N ASN A 129 10.03 47.89 17.92
CA ASN A 129 8.98 46.97 17.49
C ASN A 129 9.52 45.69 16.84
N ILE A 130 10.84 45.56 16.73
CA ILE A 130 11.47 44.36 16.17
C ILE A 130 12.05 43.50 17.31
N LEU A 131 11.43 42.38 17.56
CA LEU A 131 11.91 41.35 18.48
C LEU A 131 13.12 40.63 17.87
N VAL A 132 14.10 40.33 18.70
CA VAL A 132 15.35 39.65 18.33
C VAL A 132 15.45 38.31 19.05
N PHE A 133 15.59 37.25 18.31
CA PHE A 133 15.90 35.91 18.78
C PHE A 133 17.37 35.60 18.50
N PRO A 134 18.25 35.58 19.49
CA PRO A 134 19.64 35.14 19.33
C PRO A 134 19.73 33.61 19.40
N PHE A 135 20.43 33.01 18.46
CA PHE A 135 20.65 31.57 18.42
C PHE A 135 22.09 31.26 18.83
N TYR A 136 22.21 30.65 19.96
CA TYR A 136 23.52 30.22 20.51
C TYR A 136 23.68 28.71 20.29
N ASP A 137 24.91 28.31 19.96
CA ASP A 137 25.28 26.89 20.00
C ASP A 137 25.41 26.37 21.43
N GLU A 138 25.73 25.09 21.59
CA GLU A 138 25.93 24.48 22.93
C GLU A 138 27.03 25.12 23.76
N SER A 139 28.03 25.75 23.13
CA SER A 139 29.10 26.48 23.80
C SER A 139 28.72 27.90 24.27
N GLY A 140 27.54 28.37 23.86
CA GLY A 140 27.07 29.72 24.09
C GLY A 140 27.59 30.74 23.07
N THR A 141 28.16 30.31 21.94
CA THR A 141 28.58 31.18 20.86
C THR A 141 27.38 31.56 19.97
N LEU A 142 27.21 32.88 19.72
CA LEU A 142 26.13 33.37 18.84
C LEU A 142 26.43 33.03 17.37
N GLN A 143 25.56 32.20 16.75
CA GLN A 143 25.73 31.70 15.39
C GLN A 143 24.73 32.29 14.41
N PHE A 144 23.51 32.59 14.90
CA PHE A 144 22.41 33.04 14.05
C PHE A 144 21.50 34.03 14.79
N VAL A 145 20.84 34.94 14.07
CA VAL A 145 19.88 35.87 14.65
C VAL A 145 18.65 35.93 13.75
N LYS A 146 17.47 35.82 14.38
CA LYS A 146 16.18 35.97 13.71
C LYS A 146 15.44 37.17 14.28
N TYR A 147 14.77 37.87 13.43
CA TYR A 147 13.99 39.08 13.72
C TYR A 147 12.52 38.85 13.47
N ARG A 148 11.65 39.44 14.33
CA ARG A 148 10.22 39.40 14.17
C ARG A 148 9.61 40.80 14.35
N ASN A 149 8.81 41.23 13.38
CA ASN A 149 8.00 42.46 13.53
C ASN A 149 6.82 42.19 14.45
N MET A 150 6.84 42.73 15.67
CA MET A 150 5.79 42.53 16.69
C MET A 150 4.46 43.20 16.31
N LYS A 151 4.52 44.24 15.42
CA LYS A 151 3.36 44.98 14.93
C LYS A 151 3.04 44.68 13.46
N PHE A 152 3.42 43.48 12.97
CA PHE A 152 3.23 43.08 11.57
C PHE A 152 1.77 43.16 11.15
N ARG A 153 1.52 43.86 10.01
CA ARG A 153 0.22 43.96 9.36
C ARG A 153 0.28 43.30 7.99
N LYS A 154 -0.49 42.21 7.82
CA LYS A 154 -0.57 41.46 6.57
C LYS A 154 -1.06 42.39 5.42
N GLY A 155 -0.36 42.39 4.29
CA GLY A 155 -0.68 43.22 3.13
C GLY A 155 -0.10 44.63 3.17
N ILE A 156 0.52 45.07 4.30
CA ILE A 156 1.17 46.39 4.46
C ILE A 156 2.67 46.21 4.65
N ASP A 157 3.06 45.37 5.61
CA ASP A 157 4.47 45.17 5.94
C ASP A 157 5.07 44.07 5.05
N LYS A 158 6.30 44.28 4.57
CA LYS A 158 6.98 43.40 3.63
C LYS A 158 7.25 42.01 4.24
N ASN A 159 7.77 41.96 5.47
CA ASN A 159 8.19 40.73 6.14
C ASN A 159 7.69 40.72 7.58
N LYS A 160 7.09 39.57 7.99
CA LYS A 160 6.77 39.28 9.38
C LYS A 160 8.03 38.86 10.16
N GLU A 161 8.86 38.05 9.53
CA GLU A 161 10.10 37.52 10.08
C GLU A 161 11.19 37.48 9.03
N TRP A 162 12.44 37.67 9.44
CA TRP A 162 13.64 37.54 8.61
C TRP A 162 14.84 37.18 9.49
N SER A 163 15.94 36.80 8.89
CA SER A 163 17.18 36.45 9.58
C SER A 163 18.33 37.36 9.16
N GLU A 164 19.39 37.34 9.98
CA GLU A 164 20.66 37.99 9.64
C GLU A 164 21.29 37.31 8.44
N ALA A 165 21.78 38.09 7.49
CA ALA A 165 22.35 37.61 6.25
C ALA A 165 23.68 36.84 6.52
N ASP A 166 23.89 35.76 5.78
CA ASP A 166 25.10 34.91 5.82
C ASP A 166 25.49 34.37 7.19
N ALA A 167 24.60 34.43 8.17
CA ALA A 167 24.78 33.80 9.48
C ALA A 167 24.52 32.29 9.40
N MET A 168 25.18 31.50 10.23
CA MET A 168 25.08 30.05 10.25
C MET A 168 23.75 29.60 10.86
N PRO A 169 22.81 29.02 10.10
CA PRO A 169 21.54 28.57 10.66
C PRO A 169 21.77 27.35 11.56
N ILE A 170 21.32 27.48 12.82
CA ILE A 170 21.30 26.41 13.82
C ILE A 170 19.93 26.39 14.51
N LEU A 171 19.69 25.42 15.40
CA LEU A 171 18.47 25.37 16.20
C LEU A 171 18.47 26.47 17.27
N PHE A 172 17.31 27.08 17.52
CA PHE A 172 17.13 28.00 18.63
C PHE A 172 16.97 27.23 19.93
N GLY A 173 17.68 27.63 20.99
CA GLY A 173 17.59 26.99 22.30
C GLY A 173 18.64 25.92 22.57
N MET A 174 19.61 25.67 21.69
CA MET A 174 20.64 24.65 21.90
C MET A 174 21.44 24.85 23.20
N LYS A 175 21.78 26.10 23.56
CA LYS A 175 22.51 26.47 24.79
C LYS A 175 21.83 25.97 26.05
N GLN A 176 20.50 25.86 26.06
CA GLN A 176 19.69 25.45 27.21
C GLN A 176 19.54 23.94 27.34
N CYS A 177 19.77 23.19 26.25
CA CYS A 177 19.53 21.75 26.18
C CYS A 177 20.75 20.91 26.62
N VAL A 178 21.37 21.25 27.73
CA VAL A 178 22.56 20.54 28.25
C VAL A 178 22.13 19.43 29.21
N GLY A 179 22.65 18.20 28.99
CA GLY A 179 22.43 17.07 29.89
C GLY A 179 21.11 16.30 29.71
N PHE A 180 20.41 16.47 28.60
CA PHE A 180 19.16 15.77 28.29
C PHE A 180 19.41 14.66 27.24
N ASP A 181 18.76 13.50 27.42
CA ASP A 181 18.70 12.40 26.45
C ASP A 181 17.54 12.57 25.46
N ARG A 182 16.56 13.42 25.78
CA ARG A 182 15.34 13.70 25.01
C ARG A 182 15.36 15.13 24.53
N LEU A 183 15.04 15.36 23.26
CA LEU A 183 14.92 16.68 22.66
C LEU A 183 13.47 16.94 22.23
N ILE A 184 12.98 18.16 22.44
CA ILE A 184 11.69 18.62 21.93
C ILE A 184 11.95 19.61 20.82
N ILE A 185 11.44 19.35 19.60
CA ILE A 185 11.62 20.23 18.44
C ILE A 185 10.27 20.85 18.07
N THR A 186 10.23 22.18 18.07
CA THR A 186 9.07 22.97 17.63
C THR A 186 9.35 23.68 16.30
N GLU A 187 8.30 24.20 15.67
CA GLU A 187 8.46 24.95 14.41
C GLU A 187 8.81 26.42 14.66
N GLY A 188 8.16 27.05 15.60
CA GLY A 188 8.37 28.45 15.96
C GLY A 188 9.21 28.66 17.22
N GLN A 189 9.94 29.80 17.28
CA GLN A 189 10.73 30.18 18.46
C GLN A 189 9.84 30.41 19.69
N ILE A 190 8.64 30.98 19.48
CA ILE A 190 7.67 31.21 20.55
C ILE A 190 7.18 29.89 21.11
N ASP A 191 7.07 28.85 20.29
CA ASP A 191 6.63 27.52 20.75
C ASP A 191 7.68 26.82 21.59
N SER A 192 8.97 26.90 21.23
CA SER A 192 10.03 26.38 22.08
C SER A 192 10.14 27.12 23.40
N LEU A 193 9.97 28.44 23.40
CA LEU A 193 9.89 29.22 24.63
C LEU A 193 8.65 28.89 25.48
N THR A 194 7.53 28.56 24.82
CA THR A 194 6.33 28.08 25.49
C THR A 194 6.58 26.76 26.22
N VAL A 195 7.26 25.81 25.56
CA VAL A 195 7.64 24.54 26.17
C VAL A 195 8.58 24.77 27.36
N ALA A 196 9.56 25.68 27.20
CA ALA A 196 10.47 26.08 28.29
C ALA A 196 9.73 26.78 29.44
N GLU A 197 8.72 27.63 29.18
CA GLU A 197 7.85 28.24 30.19
C GLU A 197 7.09 27.20 31.01
N CYS A 198 6.82 26.05 30.42
CA CYS A 198 6.23 24.91 31.10
C CYS A 198 7.23 24.06 31.90
N GLY A 199 8.50 24.47 32.03
CA GLY A 199 9.54 23.77 32.79
C GLY A 199 10.19 22.61 32.04
N LEU A 200 10.11 22.61 30.71
CA LEU A 200 10.73 21.63 29.83
C LEU A 200 11.87 22.30 29.05
N ASP A 201 13.06 22.36 29.65
CA ASP A 201 14.21 23.13 29.16
C ASP A 201 14.96 22.47 27.98
N ASN A 202 14.55 21.28 27.56
CA ASN A 202 15.06 20.54 26.43
C ASN A 202 14.30 20.83 25.12
N ALA A 203 13.83 22.05 24.96
CA ALA A 203 13.07 22.48 23.79
C ALA A 203 13.88 23.39 22.86
N VAL A 204 13.86 23.09 21.59
CA VAL A 204 14.46 23.89 20.50
C VAL A 204 13.46 24.16 19.41
N SER A 205 13.73 25.16 18.57
CA SER A 205 12.95 25.36 17.34
C SER A 205 13.82 25.47 16.10
N VAL A 206 13.22 25.12 14.95
CA VAL A 206 13.89 25.28 13.66
C VAL A 206 14.00 26.76 13.28
N PRO A 207 15.09 27.20 12.59
CA PRO A 207 15.28 28.61 12.26
C PRO A 207 14.36 29.11 11.14
N THR A 208 13.96 28.23 10.20
CA THR A 208 13.36 28.62 8.91
C THR A 208 12.02 27.95 8.60
N GLY A 209 11.29 27.46 9.62
CA GLY A 209 10.02 26.75 9.48
C GLY A 209 10.17 25.31 8.98
N ALA A 210 9.04 24.61 8.81
CA ALA A 210 8.98 23.17 8.59
C ALA A 210 9.69 22.66 7.33
N ASN A 211 9.86 23.49 6.32
CA ASN A 211 10.43 23.10 5.02
C ASN A 211 11.89 23.50 4.83
N GLY A 212 12.49 24.23 5.78
CA GLY A 212 13.86 24.69 5.69
C GLY A 212 14.83 23.83 6.51
N PHE A 213 15.71 23.05 5.87
CA PHE A 213 16.64 22.10 6.54
C PHE A 213 18.12 22.43 6.43
N THR A 214 18.47 23.66 6.00
CA THR A 214 19.87 24.11 5.91
C THR A 214 20.61 24.08 7.24
N TRP A 215 19.90 24.11 8.36
CA TRP A 215 20.42 24.03 9.72
C TRP A 215 20.87 22.61 10.11
N LEU A 216 20.28 21.56 9.49
CA LEU A 216 20.47 20.19 9.93
C LEU A 216 21.93 19.75 9.82
N ALA A 217 22.60 20.11 8.71
CA ALA A 217 24.03 19.81 8.54
C ALA A 217 24.89 20.50 9.61
N ASN A 218 24.52 21.71 10.04
CA ASN A 218 25.26 22.45 11.06
C ASN A 218 25.01 21.94 12.50
N CYS A 219 23.89 21.23 12.71
CA CYS A 219 23.49 20.70 14.00
C CYS A 219 23.59 19.16 14.08
N TRP A 220 24.10 18.50 13.04
CA TRP A 220 24.04 17.05 12.91
C TRP A 220 24.65 16.32 14.11
N ASP A 221 25.92 16.62 14.41
CA ASP A 221 26.62 15.97 15.51
C ASP A 221 26.01 16.26 16.89
N TRP A 222 25.32 17.37 17.02
CA TRP A 222 24.60 17.74 18.24
C TRP A 222 23.27 17.00 18.37
N ILE A 223 22.44 17.00 17.33
CA ILE A 223 21.09 16.41 17.36
C ILE A 223 21.14 14.89 17.45
N THR A 224 22.16 14.25 16.86
CA THR A 224 22.33 12.80 16.89
C THR A 224 22.73 12.23 18.25
N ARG A 225 23.10 13.08 19.20
CA ARG A 225 23.38 12.66 20.61
C ARG A 225 22.12 12.31 21.39
N PHE A 226 20.96 12.84 20.99
CA PHE A 226 19.70 12.57 21.68
C PHE A 226 19.16 11.20 21.30
N LYS A 227 18.67 10.46 22.29
CA LYS A 227 18.08 9.13 22.09
C LYS A 227 16.66 9.20 21.55
N GLU A 228 15.92 10.23 21.97
CA GLU A 228 14.52 10.44 21.62
C GLU A 228 14.29 11.90 21.20
N ILE A 229 13.51 12.07 20.15
CA ILE A 229 13.07 13.39 19.68
C ILE A 229 11.56 13.45 19.72
N VAL A 230 11.01 14.46 20.38
CA VAL A 230 9.58 14.79 20.37
C VAL A 230 9.35 15.96 19.43
N VAL A 231 8.53 15.79 18.42
CA VAL A 231 8.15 16.85 17.50
C VAL A 231 6.82 17.47 17.93
N PHE A 232 6.87 18.76 18.27
CA PHE A 232 5.73 19.59 18.57
C PHE A 232 5.63 20.70 17.51
N GLY A 233 5.31 20.33 16.27
CA GLY A 233 5.17 21.25 15.14
C GLY A 233 3.77 21.83 15.03
N ASP A 234 3.56 22.71 14.07
CA ASP A 234 2.27 23.28 13.74
C ASP A 234 1.32 22.20 13.21
N ASN A 235 0.12 22.12 13.78
CA ASN A 235 -0.93 21.20 13.32
C ASN A 235 -1.77 21.88 12.24
N GLU A 236 -1.43 21.66 10.98
CA GLU A 236 -2.17 22.19 9.84
C GLU A 236 -3.10 21.14 9.26
N HIS A 237 -4.40 21.26 9.54
CA HIS A 237 -5.44 20.31 9.08
C HIS A 237 -5.16 18.83 9.46
N GLY A 238 -4.50 18.60 10.59
CA GLY A 238 -4.15 17.25 11.07
C GLY A 238 -2.82 16.71 10.56
N LYS A 239 -2.04 17.51 9.82
CA LYS A 239 -0.71 17.18 9.34
C LYS A 239 0.34 18.01 10.08
N ILE A 240 1.44 17.36 10.47
CA ILE A 240 2.60 17.99 11.10
C ILE A 240 3.80 17.81 10.16
N THR A 241 3.96 18.74 9.23
CA THR A 241 4.96 18.67 8.16
C THR A 241 6.39 18.52 8.69
N LEU A 242 6.72 19.19 9.79
CA LEU A 242 8.03 19.09 10.44
C LEU A 242 8.34 17.64 10.86
N ALA A 243 7.35 16.90 11.36
CA ALA A 243 7.53 15.51 11.79
C ALA A 243 7.86 14.58 10.63
N ASP A 244 7.14 14.68 9.52
CA ASP A 244 7.36 13.83 8.34
C ASP A 244 8.76 14.06 7.77
N THR A 245 9.21 15.31 7.76
CA THR A 245 10.51 15.67 7.21
C THR A 245 11.67 15.24 8.12
N LEU A 246 11.51 15.32 9.44
CA LEU A 246 12.51 14.84 10.38
C LEU A 246 12.64 13.32 10.39
N LYS A 247 11.53 12.58 10.31
CA LYS A 247 11.52 11.12 10.18
C LYS A 247 12.28 10.62 8.95
N ALA A 248 12.19 11.35 7.85
CA ALA A 248 12.91 10.98 6.62
C ALA A 248 14.42 11.22 6.70
N ARG A 249 14.91 11.95 7.71
CA ARG A 249 16.31 12.40 7.81
C ARG A 249 17.06 11.92 9.06
N LEU A 250 16.34 11.65 10.13
CA LEU A 250 16.92 11.27 11.43
C LEU A 250 16.67 9.80 11.74
N THR A 251 17.61 9.18 12.43
CA THR A 251 17.55 7.75 12.80
C THR A 251 17.05 7.51 14.22
N GLN A 252 16.90 8.57 15.01
CA GLN A 252 16.42 8.53 16.39
C GLN A 252 14.93 8.12 16.44
N VAL A 253 14.47 7.70 17.61
CA VAL A 253 13.06 7.49 17.89
C VAL A 253 12.36 8.85 17.85
N ILE A 254 11.53 9.06 16.84
CA ILE A 254 10.76 10.29 16.68
C ILE A 254 9.34 10.05 17.16
N LYS A 255 8.99 10.71 18.26
CA LYS A 255 7.62 10.83 18.77
C LYS A 255 7.00 12.12 18.27
N VAL A 256 5.71 12.13 18.09
CA VAL A 256 4.95 13.29 17.63
C VAL A 256 3.82 13.54 18.62
N VAL A 257 3.58 14.80 18.96
CA VAL A 257 2.43 15.19 19.78
C VAL A 257 1.14 14.76 19.09
N ARG A 258 0.27 14.04 19.82
CA ARG A 258 -0.96 13.49 19.24
C ARG A 258 -1.94 14.61 18.88
N ARG A 259 -2.64 14.44 17.77
CA ARG A 259 -3.64 15.41 17.30
C ARG A 259 -4.67 15.81 18.38
N LYS A 260 -5.12 14.87 19.18
CA LYS A 260 -6.08 15.13 20.26
C LYS A 260 -5.53 16.02 21.37
N ASP A 261 -4.21 16.01 21.59
CA ASP A 261 -3.56 16.80 22.63
C ASP A 261 -3.28 18.26 22.20
N TYR A 262 -3.55 18.61 20.93
CA TYR A 262 -3.62 20.01 20.49
C TYR A 262 -4.90 20.71 20.95
N LEU A 263 -5.91 19.97 21.41
CA LEU A 263 -7.18 20.51 21.94
C LEU A 263 -7.91 21.46 20.95
N GLY A 264 -7.69 21.25 19.65
CA GLY A 264 -8.24 22.09 18.58
C GLY A 264 -7.37 23.28 18.18
N GLU A 265 -6.26 23.52 18.88
CA GLU A 265 -5.34 24.62 18.59
C GLU A 265 -4.29 24.23 17.53
N LYS A 266 -3.59 25.25 17.01
CA LYS A 266 -2.60 25.08 15.96
C LYS A 266 -1.22 24.70 16.49
N ASP A 267 -0.76 25.37 17.56
CA ASP A 267 0.60 25.32 18.06
C ASP A 267 0.67 25.27 19.60
N ALA A 268 1.87 25.11 20.13
CA ALA A 268 2.09 25.03 21.58
C ALA A 268 1.73 26.32 22.32
N ASN A 269 1.95 27.48 21.68
CA ASN A 269 1.66 28.76 22.31
C ASN A 269 0.15 29.01 22.44
N ASP A 270 -0.63 28.62 21.44
CA ASP A 270 -2.09 28.74 21.51
C ASP A 270 -2.65 27.80 22.61
N ILE A 271 -2.09 26.60 22.80
CA ILE A 271 -2.45 25.70 23.90
C ILE A 271 -2.12 26.34 25.26
N LEU A 272 -0.92 26.91 25.44
CA LEU A 272 -0.53 27.56 26.67
C LEU A 272 -1.50 28.66 27.04
N ARG A 273 -1.81 29.54 26.09
CA ARG A 273 -2.66 30.71 26.31
C ARG A 273 -4.10 30.38 26.69
N LYS A 274 -4.62 29.26 26.19
CA LYS A 274 -6.01 28.86 26.36
C LYS A 274 -6.22 27.86 27.48
N TYR A 275 -5.32 26.92 27.64
CA TYR A 275 -5.47 25.78 28.55
C TYR A 275 -4.38 25.69 29.63
N GLY A 276 -3.36 26.56 29.59
CA GLY A 276 -2.32 26.64 30.60
C GLY A 276 -1.17 25.65 30.43
N LYS A 277 -0.22 25.72 31.39
CA LYS A 277 1.06 24.97 31.33
C LYS A 277 0.87 23.45 31.37
N GLU A 278 -0.11 22.97 32.12
CA GLU A 278 -0.31 21.52 32.28
C GLU A 278 -0.78 20.86 30.99
N ALA A 279 -1.56 21.54 30.17
CA ALA A 279 -1.97 21.03 28.86
C ALA A 279 -0.79 20.84 27.92
N VAL A 280 0.17 21.78 27.92
CA VAL A 280 1.41 21.68 27.12
C VAL A 280 2.28 20.51 27.60
N ARG A 281 2.46 20.36 28.94
CA ARG A 281 3.19 19.22 29.51
C ARG A 281 2.58 17.89 29.14
N THR A 282 1.26 17.81 29.26
CA THR A 282 0.47 16.62 28.90
C THR A 282 0.66 16.28 27.42
N ALA A 283 0.61 17.27 26.53
CA ALA A 283 0.82 17.07 25.09
C ALA A 283 2.22 16.49 24.80
N VAL A 284 3.27 17.02 25.44
CA VAL A 284 4.63 16.51 25.28
C VAL A 284 4.79 15.11 25.87
N ASN A 285 4.23 14.84 27.05
CA ASN A 285 4.35 13.53 27.71
C ASN A 285 3.56 12.43 26.98
N ASN A 286 2.47 12.78 26.36
CA ASN A 286 1.64 11.87 25.58
C ASN A 286 2.13 11.68 24.13
N ALA A 287 3.23 12.33 23.72
CA ALA A 287 3.76 12.16 22.39
C ALA A 287 4.13 10.68 22.13
N GLU A 288 3.76 10.19 20.98
CA GLU A 288 3.92 8.78 20.60
C GLU A 288 4.58 8.63 19.23
N VAL A 289 5.18 7.47 19.01
CA VAL A 289 5.66 7.11 17.67
C VAL A 289 4.41 6.96 16.79
N PRO A 290 4.27 7.75 15.72
CA PRO A 290 3.12 7.62 14.84
C PRO A 290 3.02 6.21 14.25
N ARG A 291 1.84 5.64 14.34
CA ARG A 291 1.57 4.33 13.74
C ARG A 291 1.74 4.39 12.23
N LEU A 292 2.34 3.37 11.68
CA LEU A 292 2.35 3.17 10.22
C LEU A 292 0.95 2.70 9.83
N GLU A 293 0.33 3.38 8.86
CA GLU A 293 -1.06 3.09 8.44
C GLU A 293 -1.23 1.65 7.93
N ASN A 294 -0.16 1.11 7.33
CA ASN A 294 -0.12 -0.24 6.77
C ASN A 294 0.38 -1.32 7.75
N VAL A 295 0.59 -0.97 9.04
CA VAL A 295 1.08 -1.90 10.07
C VAL A 295 0.07 -1.96 11.22
N LYS A 296 -0.40 -3.17 11.55
CA LYS A 296 -1.27 -3.45 12.68
C LYS A 296 -0.52 -4.23 13.76
N ASP A 297 -0.81 -3.95 15.00
CA ASP A 297 -0.40 -4.82 16.10
C ASP A 297 -1.14 -6.15 15.98
N LEU A 298 -0.42 -7.25 15.86
CA LEU A 298 -1.00 -8.58 15.65
C LEU A 298 -1.95 -8.99 16.80
N SER A 299 -1.69 -8.52 18.02
CA SER A 299 -2.57 -8.77 19.18
C SER A 299 -3.96 -8.13 19.06
N THR A 300 -4.10 -7.11 18.19
CA THR A 300 -5.39 -6.43 17.93
C THR A 300 -6.16 -7.04 16.76
N VAL A 301 -5.58 -8.03 16.06
CA VAL A 301 -6.24 -8.73 14.95
C VAL A 301 -7.16 -9.79 15.52
N GLU A 302 -8.44 -9.67 15.21
CA GLU A 302 -9.44 -10.65 15.64
C GLU A 302 -9.20 -12.00 14.97
N SER A 303 -9.29 -13.09 15.74
CA SER A 303 -9.30 -14.45 15.21
C SER A 303 -10.65 -14.72 14.53
N ILE A 304 -10.60 -15.22 13.30
CA ILE A 304 -11.80 -15.54 12.52
C ILE A 304 -11.98 -17.06 12.50
N ASP A 305 -13.20 -17.54 12.78
CA ASP A 305 -13.57 -18.91 12.48
C ASP A 305 -13.70 -19.10 10.96
N LEU A 306 -12.90 -20.00 10.40
CA LEU A 306 -12.90 -20.31 8.97
C LEU A 306 -14.26 -20.82 8.46
N ASN A 307 -15.09 -21.41 9.34
CA ASN A 307 -16.43 -21.86 8.97
C ASN A 307 -17.41 -20.71 8.77
N SER A 308 -17.18 -19.59 9.45
CA SER A 308 -18.03 -18.38 9.36
C SER A 308 -17.73 -17.50 8.15
N LEU A 309 -16.65 -17.76 7.42
CA LEU A 309 -16.29 -16.96 6.24
C LEU A 309 -17.37 -17.03 5.16
N GLN A 310 -17.67 -15.89 4.58
CA GLN A 310 -18.56 -15.80 3.42
C GLN A 310 -17.95 -16.54 2.23
N LYS A 311 -18.77 -17.31 1.54
CA LYS A 311 -18.33 -18.18 0.45
C LYS A 311 -19.46 -18.48 -0.51
N ILE A 312 -19.12 -18.72 -1.76
CA ILE A 312 -20.00 -19.25 -2.77
C ILE A 312 -19.73 -20.76 -2.84
N LYS A 313 -20.76 -21.58 -2.66
CA LYS A 313 -20.63 -23.03 -2.79
C LYS A 313 -20.56 -23.42 -4.25
N THR A 314 -19.69 -24.35 -4.60
CA THR A 314 -19.68 -24.94 -5.93
C THR A 314 -20.86 -25.88 -6.15
N ASN A 315 -21.50 -26.31 -5.04
CA ASN A 315 -22.56 -27.32 -5.00
C ASN A 315 -22.16 -28.67 -5.63
N ILE A 316 -20.87 -28.91 -5.72
CA ILE A 316 -20.25 -30.21 -5.94
C ILE A 316 -19.60 -30.60 -4.59
N PRO A 317 -20.23 -31.50 -3.83
CA PRO A 317 -19.86 -31.76 -2.44
C PRO A 317 -18.39 -32.14 -2.26
N GLU A 318 -17.82 -32.87 -3.21
CA GLU A 318 -16.44 -33.32 -3.17
C GLU A 318 -15.47 -32.12 -3.29
N ILE A 319 -15.78 -31.15 -4.15
CA ILE A 319 -14.99 -29.93 -4.30
C ILE A 319 -15.13 -29.08 -3.04
N ASP A 320 -16.37 -28.84 -2.58
CA ASP A 320 -16.64 -28.01 -1.41
C ASP A 320 -16.00 -28.60 -0.13
N ARG A 321 -15.86 -29.94 -0.02
CA ARG A 321 -15.16 -30.60 1.08
C ARG A 321 -13.67 -30.28 1.10
N VAL A 322 -13.05 -30.10 -0.07
CA VAL A 322 -11.61 -29.81 -0.19
C VAL A 322 -11.36 -28.33 -0.01
N ILE A 323 -12.05 -27.47 -0.79
CA ILE A 323 -11.77 -26.02 -0.81
C ILE A 323 -12.59 -25.20 0.19
N GLY A 324 -13.60 -25.80 0.82
CA GLY A 324 -14.53 -25.13 1.73
C GLY A 324 -15.57 -24.24 1.02
N GLY A 325 -15.62 -24.28 -0.32
CA GLY A 325 -16.32 -23.36 -1.21
C GLY A 325 -15.38 -22.24 -1.72
N LEU A 326 -15.87 -21.40 -2.61
CA LEU A 326 -15.16 -20.23 -3.12
C LEU A 326 -15.22 -19.12 -2.05
N VAL A 327 -14.20 -19.04 -1.21
CA VAL A 327 -14.17 -18.11 -0.08
C VAL A 327 -13.87 -16.70 -0.58
N MET A 328 -14.55 -15.70 -0.02
CA MET A 328 -14.32 -14.29 -0.37
C MET A 328 -12.88 -13.86 -0.11
N SER A 329 -12.46 -12.79 -0.78
CA SER A 329 -11.08 -12.26 -0.73
C SER A 329 -10.01 -13.17 -1.33
N GLN A 330 -10.38 -14.18 -2.13
CA GLN A 330 -9.46 -15.13 -2.74
C GLN A 330 -9.37 -15.00 -4.27
N VAL A 331 -8.20 -15.35 -4.80
CA VAL A 331 -7.99 -15.61 -6.22
C VAL A 331 -7.86 -17.12 -6.42
N VAL A 332 -8.76 -17.67 -7.22
CA VAL A 332 -8.82 -19.07 -7.61
C VAL A 332 -8.29 -19.22 -9.02
N LEU A 333 -7.23 -19.97 -9.20
CA LEU A 333 -6.65 -20.26 -10.50
C LEU A 333 -7.23 -21.58 -11.03
N LEU A 334 -7.88 -21.51 -12.19
CA LEU A 334 -8.40 -22.68 -12.91
C LEU A 334 -7.52 -22.94 -14.13
N THR A 335 -6.88 -24.10 -14.17
CA THR A 335 -5.94 -24.48 -15.22
C THR A 335 -6.28 -25.84 -15.84
N GLY A 336 -5.59 -26.22 -16.90
CA GLY A 336 -5.77 -27.46 -17.66
C GLY A 336 -5.49 -27.25 -19.14
N LYS A 337 -5.27 -28.32 -19.91
CA LYS A 337 -4.98 -28.28 -21.35
C LYS A 337 -6.09 -27.55 -22.13
N ARG A 338 -5.79 -27.08 -23.33
CA ARG A 338 -6.80 -26.47 -24.20
C ARG A 338 -7.88 -27.51 -24.57
N GLY A 339 -9.13 -27.06 -24.63
CA GLY A 339 -10.26 -27.94 -25.00
C GLY A 339 -10.76 -28.86 -23.90
N GLU A 340 -10.19 -28.84 -22.70
CA GLU A 340 -10.59 -29.73 -21.59
C GLU A 340 -11.91 -29.36 -20.92
N GLY A 341 -12.43 -28.15 -21.10
CA GLY A 341 -13.71 -27.71 -20.53
C GLY A 341 -13.61 -26.74 -19.35
N LYS A 342 -12.45 -26.06 -19.18
CA LYS A 342 -12.28 -25.03 -18.13
C LYS A 342 -13.33 -23.95 -18.16
N SER A 343 -13.59 -23.36 -19.34
CA SER A 343 -14.60 -22.31 -19.52
C SER A 343 -16.01 -22.83 -19.21
N THR A 344 -16.29 -24.10 -19.51
CA THR A 344 -17.56 -24.77 -19.17
C THR A 344 -17.69 -24.94 -17.65
N PHE A 345 -16.64 -25.34 -16.96
CA PHE A 345 -16.64 -25.42 -15.50
C PHE A 345 -16.78 -24.05 -14.85
N MET A 346 -16.06 -23.05 -15.35
CA MET A 346 -16.17 -21.68 -14.88
C MET A 346 -17.59 -21.10 -15.08
N SER A 347 -18.22 -21.33 -16.24
CA SER A 347 -19.60 -20.87 -16.48
C SER A 347 -20.61 -21.54 -15.53
N GLN A 348 -20.39 -22.79 -15.14
CA GLN A 348 -21.22 -23.44 -14.12
C GLN A 348 -21.03 -22.80 -12.73
N LEU A 349 -19.82 -22.41 -12.34
CA LEU A 349 -19.62 -21.68 -11.09
C LEU A 349 -20.33 -20.31 -11.10
N VAL A 350 -20.50 -19.70 -12.28
CA VAL A 350 -21.36 -18.51 -12.45
C VAL A 350 -22.82 -18.86 -12.19
N CYS A 351 -23.34 -20.01 -12.72
CA CYS A 351 -24.70 -20.46 -12.42
C CYS A 351 -24.91 -20.66 -10.91
N GLU A 352 -23.95 -21.28 -10.24
CA GLU A 352 -24.02 -21.53 -8.80
C GLU A 352 -24.01 -20.23 -7.98
N ALA A 353 -23.22 -19.25 -8.36
CA ALA A 353 -23.20 -17.93 -7.72
C ALA A 353 -24.55 -17.20 -7.89
N LEU A 354 -25.10 -17.21 -9.10
CA LEU A 354 -26.43 -16.63 -9.38
C LEU A 354 -27.54 -17.28 -8.57
N ASP A 355 -27.50 -18.61 -8.40
CA ASP A 355 -28.49 -19.34 -7.61
C ASP A 355 -28.42 -19.02 -6.11
N GLN A 356 -27.22 -18.69 -5.62
CA GLN A 356 -26.99 -18.23 -4.24
C GLN A 356 -27.27 -16.72 -4.05
N GLY A 357 -27.73 -16.02 -5.11
CA GLY A 357 -28.13 -14.61 -5.04
C GLY A 357 -27.00 -13.62 -5.28
N GLU A 358 -25.82 -14.10 -5.66
CA GLU A 358 -24.65 -13.25 -5.88
C GLU A 358 -24.65 -12.60 -7.28
N ASN A 359 -24.11 -11.39 -7.38
CA ASN A 359 -23.89 -10.73 -8.66
C ASN A 359 -22.52 -11.14 -9.23
N VAL A 360 -22.48 -11.34 -10.53
CA VAL A 360 -21.32 -11.86 -11.23
C VAL A 360 -20.86 -10.96 -12.37
N PHE A 361 -19.55 -10.95 -12.61
CA PHE A 361 -18.94 -10.31 -13.78
C PHE A 361 -18.01 -11.28 -14.49
N VAL A 362 -18.12 -11.35 -15.81
CA VAL A 362 -17.33 -12.24 -16.66
C VAL A 362 -16.55 -11.42 -17.68
N TYR A 363 -15.26 -11.68 -17.78
CA TYR A 363 -14.44 -11.34 -18.93
C TYR A 363 -14.14 -12.62 -19.71
N SER A 364 -14.54 -12.67 -20.96
CA SER A 364 -14.23 -13.77 -21.88
C SER A 364 -13.48 -13.21 -23.08
N GLY A 365 -12.17 -13.45 -23.13
CA GLY A 365 -11.34 -13.01 -24.25
C GLY A 365 -11.27 -14.00 -25.43
N GLU A 366 -11.72 -15.24 -25.22
CA GLU A 366 -11.70 -16.29 -26.26
C GLU A 366 -13.07 -16.52 -26.90
N LEU A 367 -14.15 -16.30 -26.14
CA LEU A 367 -15.51 -16.56 -26.60
C LEU A 367 -16.28 -15.25 -26.78
N ALA A 368 -17.02 -15.16 -27.88
CA ALA A 368 -18.00 -14.11 -28.03
C ALA A 368 -19.09 -14.23 -26.95
N ASP A 369 -19.67 -13.11 -26.54
CA ASP A 369 -20.67 -12.97 -25.48
C ASP A 369 -21.87 -13.93 -25.66
N TYR A 370 -22.38 -14.07 -26.90
CA TYR A 370 -23.49 -14.99 -27.21
C TYR A 370 -23.11 -16.46 -27.04
N HIS A 371 -21.83 -16.85 -27.21
CA HIS A 371 -21.36 -18.20 -26.94
C HIS A 371 -21.34 -18.50 -25.46
N PHE A 372 -20.79 -17.57 -24.67
CA PHE A 372 -20.78 -17.70 -23.23
C PHE A 372 -22.22 -17.77 -22.68
N LYS A 373 -23.09 -16.87 -23.15
CA LYS A 373 -24.51 -16.88 -22.78
C LYS A 373 -25.17 -18.20 -23.11
N ARG A 374 -24.93 -18.76 -24.31
CA ARG A 374 -25.49 -20.06 -24.71
C ARG A 374 -25.08 -21.17 -23.71
N TRP A 375 -23.84 -21.25 -23.28
CA TRP A 375 -23.45 -22.24 -22.29
C TRP A 375 -24.13 -22.02 -20.95
N LEU A 376 -24.20 -20.80 -20.49
CA LEU A 376 -24.91 -20.44 -19.27
C LEU A 376 -26.41 -20.85 -19.36
N ASP A 377 -27.08 -20.59 -20.47
CA ASP A 377 -28.48 -20.94 -20.69
C ASP A 377 -28.69 -22.47 -20.64
N TYR A 378 -27.85 -23.27 -21.29
CA TYR A 378 -27.91 -24.73 -21.21
C TYR A 378 -27.70 -25.26 -19.81
N GLN A 379 -26.72 -24.73 -19.11
CA GLN A 379 -26.43 -25.13 -17.74
C GLN A 379 -27.55 -24.75 -16.77
N LEU A 380 -28.14 -23.57 -16.94
CA LEU A 380 -29.30 -23.15 -16.14
C LEU A 380 -30.55 -23.95 -16.48
N ALA A 381 -30.81 -24.23 -17.76
CA ALA A 381 -31.98 -25.01 -18.17
C ALA A 381 -31.97 -26.44 -17.60
N GLY A 382 -30.83 -27.11 -17.57
CA GLY A 382 -30.72 -28.51 -17.14
C GLY A 382 -31.36 -29.51 -18.10
N THR A 383 -31.09 -30.78 -17.89
CA THR A 383 -31.51 -31.84 -18.83
C THR A 383 -33.02 -31.92 -19.05
N GLY A 384 -33.84 -31.60 -18.04
CA GLY A 384 -35.29 -31.68 -18.07
C GLY A 384 -35.96 -30.62 -18.95
N ASN A 385 -35.29 -29.49 -19.22
CA ASN A 385 -35.83 -28.39 -20.01
C ASN A 385 -35.15 -28.23 -21.38
N ILE A 386 -34.34 -29.21 -21.79
CA ILE A 386 -33.64 -29.24 -23.07
C ILE A 386 -34.24 -30.34 -23.93
N GLN A 387 -34.67 -29.98 -25.11
CA GLN A 387 -35.18 -30.92 -26.13
C GLN A 387 -33.99 -31.52 -26.90
N SER A 388 -34.15 -32.76 -27.32
CA SER A 388 -33.15 -33.48 -28.15
C SER A 388 -33.84 -33.91 -29.45
N HIS A 389 -33.20 -33.65 -30.57
CA HIS A 389 -33.66 -34.13 -31.88
C HIS A 389 -32.45 -34.64 -32.65
N LEU A 390 -32.70 -35.59 -33.55
CA LEU A 390 -31.66 -36.12 -34.44
C LEU A 390 -31.53 -35.22 -35.65
N ASN A 391 -30.30 -34.83 -35.96
CA ASN A 391 -30.02 -34.14 -37.20
C ASN A 391 -29.96 -35.11 -38.39
N PRO A 392 -29.93 -34.63 -39.65
CA PRO A 392 -29.87 -35.50 -40.83
C PRO A 392 -28.69 -36.47 -40.89
N TYR A 393 -27.67 -36.25 -40.05
CA TYR A 393 -26.48 -37.10 -39.98
C TYR A 393 -26.54 -38.15 -38.86
N GLY A 394 -27.65 -38.14 -38.07
CA GLY A 394 -27.85 -39.10 -36.99
C GLY A 394 -27.27 -38.65 -35.63
N ASP A 395 -26.76 -37.41 -35.53
CA ASP A 395 -26.25 -36.85 -34.28
C ASP A 395 -27.36 -36.15 -33.49
N TYR A 396 -27.25 -36.14 -32.17
CA TYR A 396 -28.19 -35.39 -31.34
C TYR A 396 -27.90 -33.89 -31.38
N GLU A 397 -28.91 -33.12 -31.72
CA GLU A 397 -28.90 -31.67 -31.52
C GLU A 397 -29.81 -31.30 -30.35
N TYR A 398 -29.41 -30.26 -29.63
CA TYR A 398 -30.07 -29.85 -28.41
C TYR A 398 -30.60 -28.42 -28.56
N SER A 399 -31.83 -28.17 -28.10
CA SER A 399 -32.47 -26.87 -28.13
C SER A 399 -33.21 -26.58 -26.83
N ILE A 400 -33.42 -25.31 -26.53
CA ILE A 400 -34.16 -24.83 -25.37
C ILE A 400 -35.33 -24.01 -25.89
N ALA A 401 -36.54 -24.26 -25.39
CA ALA A 401 -37.72 -23.46 -25.76
C ALA A 401 -37.50 -21.97 -25.37
N LYS A 402 -38.02 -21.07 -26.21
CA LYS A 402 -37.86 -19.62 -26.00
C LYS A 402 -38.44 -19.16 -24.66
N SER A 403 -39.59 -19.70 -24.26
CA SER A 403 -40.19 -19.42 -22.94
C SER A 403 -39.26 -19.72 -21.77
N VAL A 404 -38.52 -20.84 -21.84
CA VAL A 404 -37.50 -21.20 -20.84
C VAL A 404 -36.33 -20.20 -20.84
N LEU A 405 -35.86 -19.83 -22.04
CA LEU A 405 -34.76 -18.84 -22.16
C LEU A 405 -35.15 -17.47 -21.61
N ASP A 406 -36.40 -17.05 -21.87
CA ASP A 406 -36.95 -15.78 -21.38
C ASP A 406 -37.06 -15.80 -19.84
N GLN A 407 -37.52 -16.90 -19.25
CA GLN A 407 -37.59 -17.06 -17.79
C GLN A 407 -36.23 -17.06 -17.13
N ILE A 408 -35.27 -17.81 -17.67
CA ILE A 408 -33.88 -17.82 -17.21
C ILE A 408 -33.29 -16.42 -17.26
N SER A 409 -33.45 -15.72 -18.40
CA SER A 409 -32.90 -14.36 -18.57
C SER A 409 -33.54 -13.35 -17.61
N ASN A 410 -34.85 -13.45 -17.37
CA ASN A 410 -35.55 -12.60 -16.40
C ASN A 410 -35.11 -12.90 -14.96
N TRP A 411 -34.84 -14.16 -14.63
CA TRP A 411 -34.44 -14.57 -13.29
C TRP A 411 -33.11 -13.98 -12.86
N TYR A 412 -32.09 -13.93 -13.76
CA TYR A 412 -30.81 -13.33 -13.41
C TYR A 412 -30.61 -11.88 -13.88
N LYS A 413 -31.66 -11.26 -14.43
CA LYS A 413 -31.61 -9.89 -14.94
C LYS A 413 -31.05 -8.91 -13.90
N GLY A 414 -30.05 -8.14 -14.29
CA GLY A 414 -29.37 -7.18 -13.41
C GLY A 414 -28.39 -7.79 -12.40
N ARG A 415 -28.07 -9.10 -12.53
CA ARG A 415 -27.10 -9.79 -11.65
C ARG A 415 -25.93 -10.42 -12.38
N ALA A 416 -26.01 -10.63 -13.69
CA ALA A 416 -24.92 -11.15 -14.51
C ALA A 416 -24.47 -10.11 -15.53
N TYR A 417 -23.20 -9.82 -15.55
CA TYR A 417 -22.56 -8.84 -16.43
C TYR A 417 -21.41 -9.49 -17.18
N ILE A 418 -21.22 -9.13 -18.45
CA ILE A 418 -20.11 -9.58 -19.28
C ILE A 418 -19.36 -8.38 -19.87
N TYR A 419 -18.05 -8.49 -19.99
CA TYR A 419 -17.23 -7.48 -20.64
C TYR A 419 -17.50 -7.44 -22.13
N ASP A 420 -17.80 -6.26 -22.68
CA ASP A 420 -18.01 -6.06 -24.11
C ASP A 420 -16.67 -5.83 -24.82
N ASN A 421 -16.14 -6.89 -25.44
CA ASN A 421 -14.90 -6.83 -26.21
C ASN A 421 -15.03 -6.02 -27.51
N SER A 422 -16.26 -5.70 -27.95
CA SER A 422 -16.51 -4.91 -29.17
C SER A 422 -16.52 -3.41 -28.92
N TRP A 423 -16.62 -3.00 -27.64
CA TRP A 423 -16.70 -1.60 -27.28
C TRP A 423 -15.35 -0.89 -27.46
N VAL A 424 -15.39 0.26 -28.14
CA VAL A 424 -14.23 1.13 -28.36
C VAL A 424 -14.55 2.51 -27.79
N PRO A 425 -13.64 3.13 -27.02
CA PRO A 425 -13.89 4.44 -26.44
C PRO A 425 -13.98 5.54 -27.52
N ASP A 426 -14.95 6.44 -27.38
CA ASP A 426 -15.11 7.59 -28.26
C ASP A 426 -13.99 8.62 -28.11
N GLY A 427 -13.53 9.19 -29.25
CA GLY A 427 -12.77 10.45 -29.26
C GLY A 427 -11.34 10.38 -28.72
N GLY A 428 -10.63 9.25 -28.84
CA GLY A 428 -9.19 9.17 -28.47
C GLY A 428 -8.93 9.11 -26.96
N LYS A 429 -9.91 8.76 -26.15
CA LYS A 429 -9.70 8.41 -24.75
C LYS A 429 -8.91 7.10 -24.66
N GLU A 430 -7.98 7.04 -23.74
CA GLU A 430 -7.26 5.78 -23.45
C GLU A 430 -8.24 4.71 -22.98
N MET A 431 -8.01 3.48 -23.45
CA MET A 431 -8.80 2.33 -23.02
C MET A 431 -8.46 1.99 -21.57
N GLU A 432 -9.47 1.83 -20.75
CA GLU A 432 -9.27 1.43 -19.36
C GLU A 432 -8.72 0.00 -19.28
N THR A 433 -7.86 -0.23 -18.31
CA THR A 433 -7.35 -1.57 -18.06
C THR A 433 -8.45 -2.46 -17.46
N LEU A 434 -8.40 -3.76 -17.73
CA LEU A 434 -9.36 -4.71 -17.16
C LEU A 434 -9.44 -4.65 -15.61
N PRO A 435 -8.34 -4.52 -14.85
CA PRO A 435 -8.42 -4.32 -13.40
C PRO A 435 -9.21 -3.07 -12.98
N GLU A 436 -9.09 -1.97 -13.70
CA GLU A 436 -9.85 -0.73 -13.42
C GLU A 436 -11.34 -0.92 -13.71
N THR A 437 -11.67 -1.59 -14.81
CA THR A 437 -13.06 -1.98 -15.13
C THR A 437 -13.63 -2.89 -14.05
N ILE A 438 -12.89 -3.90 -13.58
CA ILE A 438 -13.31 -4.80 -12.50
C ILE A 438 -13.62 -4.00 -11.22
N GLU A 439 -12.75 -3.07 -10.80
CA GLU A 439 -13.02 -2.24 -9.62
C GLU A 439 -14.29 -1.40 -9.75
N LYS A 440 -14.58 -0.88 -10.96
CA LYS A 440 -15.80 -0.10 -11.24
C LYS A 440 -17.04 -0.98 -11.18
N VAL A 441 -17.01 -2.13 -11.84
CA VAL A 441 -18.13 -3.10 -11.89
C VAL A 441 -18.46 -3.61 -10.49
N ILE A 442 -17.47 -3.94 -9.68
CA ILE A 442 -17.67 -4.36 -8.29
C ILE A 442 -18.40 -3.27 -7.50
N ARG A 443 -17.95 -2.01 -7.61
CA ARG A 443 -18.56 -0.90 -6.88
C ARG A 443 -19.95 -0.52 -7.39
N GLN A 444 -20.16 -0.57 -8.69
CA GLN A 444 -21.42 -0.14 -9.31
C GLN A 444 -22.51 -1.18 -9.21
N TYR A 445 -22.16 -2.45 -9.35
CA TYR A 445 -23.12 -3.55 -9.44
C TYR A 445 -23.04 -4.53 -8.28
N SER A 446 -22.25 -4.22 -7.23
CA SER A 446 -22.07 -5.08 -6.06
C SER A 446 -21.69 -6.52 -6.44
N VAL A 447 -20.79 -6.68 -7.41
CA VAL A 447 -20.32 -7.98 -7.88
C VAL A 447 -19.52 -8.67 -6.79
N ARG A 448 -19.79 -9.97 -6.59
CA ARG A 448 -19.11 -10.83 -5.60
C ARG A 448 -18.26 -11.91 -6.25
N LEU A 449 -18.57 -12.30 -7.49
CA LEU A 449 -17.78 -13.24 -8.27
C LEU A 449 -17.31 -12.59 -9.57
N VAL A 450 -16.01 -12.57 -9.78
CA VAL A 450 -15.38 -12.13 -11.03
C VAL A 450 -14.74 -13.34 -11.71
N CYS A 451 -15.07 -13.58 -12.98
CA CYS A 451 -14.50 -14.65 -13.79
C CYS A 451 -13.70 -14.06 -14.95
N ILE A 452 -12.47 -14.51 -15.13
CA ILE A 452 -11.56 -14.03 -16.19
C ILE A 452 -11.10 -15.23 -17.03
N ASP A 453 -11.54 -15.30 -18.28
CA ASP A 453 -11.17 -16.33 -19.25
C ASP A 453 -10.60 -15.69 -20.53
N ASN A 454 -9.27 -15.63 -20.69
CA ASN A 454 -8.22 -16.15 -19.82
C ASN A 454 -7.18 -15.09 -19.50
N LEU A 455 -6.15 -15.47 -18.72
CA LEU A 455 -5.03 -14.61 -18.33
C LEU A 455 -4.32 -13.97 -19.53
N MET A 456 -4.10 -14.70 -20.61
CA MET A 456 -3.35 -14.21 -21.77
C MET A 456 -4.10 -13.11 -22.51
N THR A 457 -5.40 -13.30 -22.79
CA THR A 457 -6.25 -12.31 -23.46
C THR A 457 -6.53 -11.09 -22.59
N ALA A 458 -6.61 -11.27 -21.26
CA ALA A 458 -6.79 -10.19 -20.31
C ALA A 458 -5.59 -9.22 -20.24
N MET A 459 -4.44 -9.59 -20.82
CA MET A 459 -3.18 -8.85 -20.75
C MET A 459 -2.66 -8.39 -22.12
N GLU A 460 -3.46 -8.39 -23.16
CA GLU A 460 -3.04 -8.06 -24.55
C GLU A 460 -2.38 -6.68 -24.74
N THR A 461 -2.50 -5.81 -23.75
CA THR A 461 -1.88 -4.46 -23.77
C THR A 461 -0.39 -4.44 -23.38
N VAL A 462 0.22 -5.60 -23.06
CA VAL A 462 1.65 -5.66 -22.68
C VAL A 462 2.51 -5.92 -23.92
N ALA A 463 3.17 -4.89 -24.41
CA ALA A 463 3.87 -4.85 -25.70
C ALA A 463 5.20 -5.63 -25.78
N ASP A 464 5.73 -6.19 -24.68
CA ASP A 464 7.07 -6.83 -24.69
C ASP A 464 7.05 -8.25 -24.12
N ASN A 465 7.30 -9.22 -25.01
CA ASN A 465 7.40 -10.64 -24.66
C ASN A 465 8.53 -10.97 -23.67
N SER A 466 9.57 -10.13 -23.55
CA SER A 466 10.68 -10.37 -22.63
C SER A 466 10.27 -10.16 -21.16
N GLN A 467 9.22 -9.37 -20.92
CA GLN A 467 8.70 -9.06 -19.59
C GLN A 467 7.36 -9.77 -19.28
N LEU A 468 6.90 -10.65 -20.16
CA LEU A 468 5.58 -11.28 -20.05
C LEU A 468 5.35 -11.97 -18.70
N ASN A 469 6.33 -12.72 -18.18
CA ASN A 469 6.21 -13.40 -16.88
C ASN A 469 6.04 -12.42 -15.73
N LEU A 470 6.77 -11.31 -15.74
CA LEU A 470 6.65 -10.26 -14.72
C LEU A 470 5.30 -9.55 -14.81
N ALA A 471 4.84 -9.26 -16.02
CA ALA A 471 3.55 -8.63 -16.26
C ALA A 471 2.39 -9.53 -15.78
N GLN A 472 2.44 -10.83 -16.07
CA GLN A 472 1.48 -11.81 -15.58
C GLN A 472 1.47 -11.87 -14.05
N SER A 473 2.65 -11.93 -13.44
CA SER A 473 2.80 -11.93 -11.99
C SER A 473 2.21 -10.66 -11.36
N ASN A 474 2.48 -9.48 -11.95
CA ASN A 474 1.94 -8.20 -11.49
C ASN A 474 0.41 -8.13 -11.65
N PHE A 475 -0.12 -8.61 -12.77
CA PHE A 475 -1.56 -8.67 -13.01
C PHE A 475 -2.27 -9.52 -11.95
N VAL A 476 -1.80 -10.74 -11.69
CA VAL A 476 -2.35 -11.60 -10.63
C VAL A 476 -2.20 -10.96 -9.25
N GLY A 477 -1.09 -10.28 -9.00
CA GLY A 477 -0.89 -9.50 -7.78
C GLY A 477 -1.94 -8.38 -7.62
N LYS A 478 -2.27 -7.68 -8.70
CA LYS A 478 -3.32 -6.66 -8.73
C LYS A 478 -4.71 -7.26 -8.46
N LEU A 479 -5.03 -8.38 -9.11
CA LEU A 479 -6.28 -9.10 -8.86
C LEU A 479 -6.41 -9.53 -7.40
N LYS A 480 -5.33 -9.99 -6.78
CA LYS A 480 -5.33 -10.36 -5.36
C LYS A 480 -5.60 -9.15 -4.45
N GLN A 481 -5.04 -8.00 -4.75
CA GLN A 481 -5.33 -6.75 -4.02
C GLN A 481 -6.81 -6.35 -4.17
N ILE A 482 -7.38 -6.47 -5.38
CA ILE A 482 -8.79 -6.20 -5.64
C ILE A 482 -9.67 -7.17 -4.85
N ALA A 483 -9.39 -8.49 -4.90
CA ALA A 483 -10.13 -9.51 -4.17
C ALA A 483 -10.17 -9.21 -2.66
N ALA A 484 -9.03 -8.89 -2.07
CA ALA A 484 -8.92 -8.57 -0.65
C ALA A 484 -9.59 -7.23 -0.27
N LYS A 485 -9.44 -6.20 -1.13
CA LYS A 485 -9.98 -4.86 -0.88
C LYS A 485 -11.51 -4.79 -0.91
N TYR A 486 -12.12 -5.55 -1.82
CA TYR A 486 -13.56 -5.51 -2.06
C TYR A 486 -14.29 -6.74 -1.53
N ASP A 487 -13.59 -7.68 -0.92
CA ASP A 487 -14.13 -8.92 -0.40
C ASP A 487 -14.92 -9.71 -1.46
N VAL A 488 -14.27 -9.99 -2.59
CA VAL A 488 -14.82 -10.72 -3.74
C VAL A 488 -13.97 -11.94 -4.08
N VAL A 489 -14.57 -12.91 -4.77
CA VAL A 489 -13.85 -14.04 -5.36
C VAL A 489 -13.48 -13.69 -6.80
N ILE A 490 -12.23 -13.96 -7.19
CA ILE A 490 -11.79 -13.86 -8.58
C ILE A 490 -11.36 -15.24 -9.07
N ILE A 491 -12.03 -15.76 -10.09
CA ILE A 491 -11.63 -16.98 -10.80
C ILE A 491 -10.82 -16.53 -12.04
N LEU A 492 -9.60 -17.03 -12.15
CA LEU A 492 -8.72 -16.74 -13.28
C LEU A 492 -8.41 -18.04 -14.02
N VAL A 493 -8.76 -18.11 -15.29
CA VAL A 493 -8.39 -19.22 -16.17
C VAL A 493 -7.01 -18.98 -16.75
N ALA A 494 -6.12 -19.98 -16.64
CA ALA A 494 -4.81 -19.95 -17.27
C ALA A 494 -4.51 -21.28 -17.97
N HIS A 495 -3.80 -21.20 -19.10
CA HIS A 495 -3.34 -22.40 -19.81
C HIS A 495 -2.02 -22.89 -19.22
N PRO A 496 -1.76 -24.22 -19.20
CA PRO A 496 -0.45 -24.75 -18.83
C PRO A 496 0.60 -24.46 -19.91
N ARG A 497 1.88 -24.43 -19.52
CA ARG A 497 2.98 -24.59 -20.47
C ARG A 497 2.89 -26.01 -21.05
N LYS A 498 3.54 -26.26 -22.21
CA LYS A 498 3.60 -27.60 -22.82
C LYS A 498 4.05 -28.60 -21.76
N SER A 499 3.13 -29.39 -21.22
CA SER A 499 3.39 -30.32 -20.14
C SER A 499 3.53 -31.75 -20.64
N LYS A 500 4.36 -32.53 -19.98
CA LYS A 500 4.35 -34.00 -19.95
C LYS A 500 3.10 -34.48 -19.19
N ASP A 501 2.77 -35.73 -19.26
CA ASP A 501 1.49 -36.31 -18.84
C ASP A 501 1.11 -36.13 -17.33
N ASP A 502 2.08 -35.81 -16.46
CA ASP A 502 1.79 -35.51 -15.04
C ASP A 502 1.78 -34.00 -14.81
N PHE A 503 0.62 -33.46 -14.44
CA PHE A 503 0.42 -32.03 -14.18
C PHE A 503 0.89 -31.65 -12.78
N SER A 504 1.80 -30.67 -12.71
CA SER A 504 2.28 -30.05 -11.45
C SER A 504 1.97 -28.54 -11.43
N ASN A 505 2.09 -27.91 -10.26
CA ASN A 505 1.92 -26.45 -10.13
C ASN A 505 2.92 -25.64 -10.99
N ASP A 506 4.06 -26.25 -11.35
CA ASP A 506 5.09 -25.63 -12.15
C ASP A 506 4.75 -25.63 -13.66
N ASP A 507 3.75 -26.42 -14.07
CA ASP A 507 3.31 -26.55 -15.46
C ASP A 507 2.33 -25.46 -15.89
N VAL A 508 1.85 -24.62 -14.97
CA VAL A 508 0.96 -23.47 -15.29
C VAL A 508 1.69 -22.45 -16.12
N ALA A 509 1.08 -22.00 -17.21
CA ALA A 509 1.66 -21.00 -18.11
C ALA A 509 1.95 -19.69 -17.38
N GLY A 510 3.15 -19.15 -17.60
CA GLY A 510 3.59 -17.88 -17.05
C GLY A 510 4.81 -18.05 -16.16
N SER A 511 4.63 -18.34 -14.92
CA SER A 511 5.71 -18.59 -13.96
C SER A 511 5.14 -19.31 -12.74
N ALA A 512 5.98 -19.97 -11.97
CA ALA A 512 5.63 -20.46 -10.63
C ALA A 512 5.05 -19.34 -9.75
N ASP A 513 5.34 -18.08 -10.08
CA ASP A 513 4.83 -16.90 -9.37
C ASP A 513 3.29 -16.76 -9.45
N ILE A 514 2.66 -17.16 -10.56
CA ILE A 514 1.19 -17.07 -10.71
C ILE A 514 0.53 -18.03 -9.72
N THR A 515 0.99 -19.28 -9.70
CA THR A 515 0.49 -20.29 -8.75
C THR A 515 0.83 -19.92 -7.31
N ASN A 516 2.00 -19.30 -7.07
CA ASN A 516 2.39 -18.81 -5.76
C ASN A 516 1.46 -17.69 -5.26
N LYS A 517 0.98 -16.80 -6.13
CA LYS A 517 0.08 -15.69 -5.76
C LYS A 517 -1.38 -16.13 -5.58
N ALA A 518 -1.85 -17.13 -6.33
CA ALA A 518 -3.20 -17.67 -6.17
C ALA A 518 -3.39 -18.31 -4.78
N ASP A 519 -4.61 -18.28 -4.27
CA ASP A 519 -4.99 -18.88 -2.98
C ASP A 519 -5.42 -20.32 -3.13
N VAL A 520 -6.13 -20.62 -4.22
CA VAL A 520 -6.54 -21.96 -4.63
C VAL A 520 -6.09 -22.19 -6.07
N VAL A 521 -5.55 -23.38 -6.36
CA VAL A 521 -5.23 -23.83 -7.73
C VAL A 521 -5.97 -25.11 -8.02
N MET A 522 -6.80 -25.05 -9.05
CA MET A 522 -7.57 -26.19 -9.54
C MET A 522 -7.13 -26.54 -10.97
N SER A 523 -6.93 -27.80 -11.26
CA SER A 523 -6.68 -28.32 -12.60
C SER A 523 -7.86 -29.16 -13.07
N TYR A 524 -8.45 -28.81 -14.22
CA TYR A 524 -9.56 -29.51 -14.83
C TYR A 524 -9.10 -30.19 -16.12
N GLN A 525 -9.42 -31.47 -16.26
CA GLN A 525 -9.06 -32.29 -17.41
C GLN A 525 -10.15 -33.32 -17.75
N ARG A 526 -10.23 -33.68 -19.03
CA ARG A 526 -11.05 -34.82 -19.49
C ARG A 526 -10.42 -36.13 -19.03
N SER A 527 -11.26 -37.15 -18.89
CA SER A 527 -10.87 -38.51 -18.53
C SER A 527 -11.56 -39.51 -19.44
N ASP A 528 -10.81 -40.52 -19.86
CA ASP A 528 -11.34 -41.67 -20.62
C ASP A 528 -11.71 -42.85 -19.67
N SER A 529 -11.83 -42.58 -18.37
CA SER A 529 -12.21 -43.58 -17.38
C SER A 529 -13.68 -43.99 -17.58
N THR A 530 -14.01 -45.24 -17.27
CA THR A 530 -15.39 -45.72 -17.28
C THR A 530 -16.27 -45.11 -16.18
N ASP A 531 -15.64 -44.62 -15.10
CA ASP A 531 -16.34 -44.12 -13.92
C ASP A 531 -16.53 -42.58 -13.92
N CYS A 532 -15.81 -41.87 -14.77
CA CYS A 532 -15.91 -40.41 -14.91
C CYS A 532 -15.37 -39.98 -16.27
N ASN A 533 -15.93 -38.91 -16.82
CA ASN A 533 -15.43 -38.31 -18.08
C ASN A 533 -14.67 -37.01 -17.87
N SER A 534 -14.52 -36.60 -16.64
CA SER A 534 -13.66 -35.47 -16.27
C SER A 534 -13.13 -35.60 -14.82
N ILE A 535 -12.00 -34.96 -14.57
CA ILE A 535 -11.30 -34.99 -13.28
C ILE A 535 -10.91 -33.57 -12.92
N LEU A 536 -11.15 -33.20 -11.65
CA LEU A 536 -10.68 -31.96 -11.09
C LEU A 536 -9.69 -32.27 -9.96
N GLN A 537 -8.50 -31.71 -10.08
CA GLN A 537 -7.47 -31.76 -9.05
C GLN A 537 -7.39 -30.40 -8.32
N VAL A 538 -7.18 -30.44 -7.01
CA VAL A 538 -6.86 -29.26 -6.20
C VAL A 538 -5.41 -29.41 -5.74
N THR A 539 -4.52 -28.67 -6.40
CA THR A 539 -3.06 -28.75 -6.17
C THR A 539 -2.58 -27.73 -5.16
N LYS A 540 -3.40 -26.71 -4.86
CA LYS A 540 -3.13 -25.70 -3.84
C LYS A 540 -4.42 -25.25 -3.17
N ASN A 541 -4.37 -25.12 -1.84
CA ASN A 541 -5.43 -24.55 -1.04
C ASN A 541 -4.81 -23.91 0.21
N ARG A 542 -4.60 -22.59 0.14
CA ARG A 542 -3.85 -21.85 1.17
C ARG A 542 -4.60 -21.78 2.50
N LEU A 543 -5.93 -21.66 2.44
CA LEU A 543 -6.74 -21.42 3.63
C LEU A 543 -6.95 -22.70 4.47
N PHE A 544 -7.29 -23.81 3.81
CA PHE A 544 -7.64 -25.05 4.50
C PHE A 544 -6.51 -26.11 4.46
N GLY A 545 -5.50 -25.93 3.62
CA GLY A 545 -4.37 -26.86 3.49
C GLY A 545 -4.73 -28.25 2.95
N LYS A 546 -5.94 -28.43 2.40
CA LYS A 546 -6.41 -29.69 1.83
C LYS A 546 -6.14 -29.75 0.33
N TYR A 547 -5.78 -30.92 -0.16
CA TYR A 547 -5.49 -31.20 -1.56
C TYR A 547 -6.37 -32.34 -2.06
N ALA A 548 -6.55 -32.42 -3.38
CA ALA A 548 -7.21 -33.51 -4.07
C ALA A 548 -6.45 -33.77 -5.37
N VAL A 549 -5.49 -34.69 -5.33
CA VAL A 549 -4.58 -34.98 -6.45
C VAL A 549 -4.45 -36.48 -6.66
N LYS A 550 -4.10 -36.92 -7.86
CA LYS A 550 -3.94 -38.32 -8.22
C LYS A 550 -5.19 -39.15 -7.90
N ASP A 551 -5.07 -40.17 -7.06
CA ASP A 551 -6.16 -41.07 -6.70
C ASP A 551 -7.29 -40.36 -5.91
N ASP A 552 -6.95 -39.28 -5.18
CA ASP A 552 -7.90 -38.46 -4.42
C ASP A 552 -8.53 -37.33 -5.26
N ALA A 553 -8.20 -37.25 -6.55
CA ALA A 553 -8.78 -36.25 -7.45
C ALA A 553 -10.30 -36.40 -7.56
N VAL A 554 -11.01 -35.29 -7.66
CA VAL A 554 -12.47 -35.28 -7.75
C VAL A 554 -12.89 -35.79 -9.12
N ARG A 555 -13.64 -36.90 -9.12
CA ARG A 555 -14.20 -37.50 -10.34
C ARG A 555 -15.53 -36.84 -10.67
N LEU A 556 -15.71 -36.44 -11.91
CA LEU A 556 -16.85 -35.67 -12.37
C LEU A 556 -17.41 -36.26 -13.65
N MET A 557 -18.70 -36.03 -13.84
CA MET A 557 -19.43 -36.35 -15.07
C MET A 557 -19.79 -35.05 -15.79
N TYR A 558 -19.58 -35.02 -17.09
CA TYR A 558 -20.02 -33.95 -17.96
C TYR A 558 -21.22 -34.43 -18.80
N SER A 559 -22.29 -33.67 -18.79
CA SER A 559 -23.45 -33.90 -19.65
C SER A 559 -23.32 -33.11 -20.95
N GLU A 560 -23.29 -33.78 -22.08
CA GLU A 560 -23.29 -33.13 -23.38
C GLU A 560 -24.59 -32.33 -23.62
N LYS A 561 -25.74 -32.83 -23.18
CA LYS A 561 -27.03 -32.22 -23.31
C LYS A 561 -27.13 -30.88 -22.57
N SER A 562 -26.83 -30.86 -21.27
CA SER A 562 -26.99 -29.69 -20.42
C SER A 562 -25.70 -28.87 -20.26
N LYS A 563 -24.59 -29.36 -20.78
CA LYS A 563 -23.24 -28.75 -20.56
C LYS A 563 -22.84 -28.66 -19.07
N ARG A 564 -23.57 -29.38 -18.19
CA ARG A 564 -23.31 -29.41 -16.75
C ARG A 564 -22.21 -30.40 -16.40
N ILE A 565 -21.51 -30.06 -15.34
CA ILE A 565 -20.50 -30.87 -14.68
C ILE A 565 -21.01 -31.18 -13.27
N PHE A 566 -21.05 -32.43 -12.89
CA PHE A 566 -21.62 -32.89 -11.63
C PHE A 566 -20.85 -34.09 -11.09
N SER A 567 -20.99 -34.39 -9.80
CA SER A 567 -20.59 -35.64 -9.21
C SER A 567 -21.73 -36.68 -9.30
N SER A 568 -21.73 -37.70 -8.46
CA SER A 568 -22.70 -38.78 -8.50
C SER A 568 -24.17 -38.39 -8.22
N ASP A 569 -24.45 -37.20 -7.74
CA ASP A 569 -25.75 -36.85 -7.14
C ASP A 569 -26.84 -36.40 -8.14
N GLY A 570 -26.55 -36.41 -9.45
CA GLY A 570 -27.54 -36.16 -10.48
C GLY A 570 -27.72 -34.68 -10.87
N ASP A 571 -28.79 -34.42 -11.63
CA ASP A 571 -29.06 -33.08 -12.18
C ASP A 571 -29.63 -32.15 -11.12
N ARG A 572 -29.22 -30.88 -11.14
CA ARG A 572 -29.58 -29.88 -10.16
C ARG A 572 -30.66 -28.94 -10.71
N HIS A 573 -31.59 -28.50 -9.85
CA HIS A 573 -32.61 -27.50 -10.16
C HIS A 573 -32.19 -26.13 -9.60
N TYR A 574 -32.27 -25.11 -10.44
CA TYR A 574 -31.99 -23.74 -10.07
C TYR A 574 -33.25 -22.96 -9.70
N GLY A 575 -33.08 -21.86 -8.99
CA GLY A 575 -34.17 -21.09 -8.41
C GLY A 575 -35.19 -20.53 -9.41
N TRP A 576 -34.84 -20.37 -10.70
CA TRP A 576 -35.77 -19.92 -11.72
C TRP A 576 -36.91 -20.92 -11.96
N GLU A 577 -36.65 -22.22 -11.73
CA GLU A 577 -37.62 -23.30 -11.93
C GLU A 577 -38.79 -23.29 -10.91
N LYS A 578 -38.59 -22.68 -9.73
CA LYS A 578 -39.58 -22.68 -8.64
C LYS A 578 -40.93 -22.06 -9.03
N ASN A 579 -40.91 -21.10 -9.96
CA ASN A 579 -42.10 -20.39 -10.42
C ASN A 579 -42.44 -20.67 -11.89
N PHE A 580 -41.80 -21.70 -12.47
CA PHE A 580 -42.00 -22.07 -13.85
C PHE A 580 -43.03 -23.18 -13.99
N THR A 581 -44.15 -22.91 -14.65
CA THR A 581 -45.14 -23.91 -15.06
C THR A 581 -44.98 -24.11 -16.56
N LYS A 582 -44.61 -25.34 -16.97
CA LYS A 582 -44.60 -25.69 -18.42
C LYS A 582 -46.00 -25.50 -19.00
N THR A 583 -46.09 -24.69 -20.04
CA THR A 583 -47.33 -24.56 -20.82
C THR A 583 -47.36 -25.63 -21.91
N ASP A 584 -48.57 -25.98 -22.41
CA ASP A 584 -48.71 -26.94 -23.51
C ASP A 584 -48.05 -26.48 -24.81
N GLU A 585 -47.78 -25.15 -24.97
CA GLU A 585 -47.01 -24.59 -26.09
C GLU A 585 -45.53 -24.99 -26.03
N ASP A 586 -44.99 -25.24 -24.86
CA ASP A 586 -43.60 -25.69 -24.68
C ASP A 586 -43.43 -27.17 -25.11
N ALA A 587 -44.52 -27.90 -25.26
CA ALA A 587 -44.54 -29.32 -25.64
C ALA A 587 -44.54 -29.56 -27.16
N TRP A 588 -44.84 -28.56 -27.98
CA TRP A 588 -45.14 -28.71 -29.40
C TRP A 588 -44.25 -27.97 -30.40
N MET A 589 -43.12 -27.43 -30.02
CA MET A 589 -42.11 -27.02 -31.01
C MET A 589 -41.25 -28.22 -31.42
N ILE A 590 -41.74 -28.95 -32.39
CA ILE A 590 -41.01 -29.98 -33.15
C ILE A 590 -40.20 -29.28 -34.25
#